data_35ab4188a6381108f967e10b4bd9e277
#
_entry.id   35ab4188a6381108f967e10b4bd9e277
#
_cell.length_a   1.000
_cell.length_b   1.000
_cell.length_c   1.000
_cell.angle_alpha   90.00
_cell.angle_beta   90.00
_cell.angle_gamma   90.00
#
_symmetry.space_group_name_H-M   'P 1'
#
loop_
_entity.id
_entity.type
_entity.pdbx_description
1 polymer ?
#
loop_
_entity_poly.entity_id
_entity_poly.type
_entity_poly.pdbx_seq_one_letter_code
_entity_poly.pdbx_strand_id
1 'polypeptide(L)'
;MSAAKPKIADYPFTTLHPQLGVVNTDGREFVLADIPGLIEGAHEGAGLGDRFLGHVERCRVLLHLVDATCEHAGKAYKTVRHELDAYGGALTEKIEIVALNKIDAVDPNELKKQKDRLKRAAKKTPLLISGAVGTGVKEALRALADVIGEAPVTSKAKSAAEIEPWTV
;
A
#
# COMPACT_ATOMS: atom_id res chain seq x y z
N MET A 1 -0.56 21.64 -8.38
CA MET A 1 0.71 20.94 -8.07
C MET A 1 0.75 20.72 -6.56
N SER A 2 0.39 19.56 -6.08
CA SER A 2 0.49 19.22 -4.66
C SER A 2 1.82 18.53 -4.44
N ALA A 3 2.76 19.26 -3.83
CA ALA A 3 4.04 18.69 -3.41
C ALA A 3 3.79 17.90 -2.13
N ALA A 4 3.68 16.57 -2.25
CA ALA A 4 3.81 15.70 -1.10
C ALA A 4 5.25 15.84 -0.57
N LYS A 5 5.43 16.53 0.55
CA LYS A 5 6.70 16.53 1.28
C LYS A 5 6.69 15.32 2.20
N PRO A 6 7.51 14.28 1.95
CA PRO A 6 7.66 13.20 2.91
C PRO A 6 8.31 13.76 4.17
N LYS A 7 7.62 13.69 5.30
CA LYS A 7 8.26 13.83 6.61
C LYS A 7 8.89 12.47 6.93
N ILE A 8 10.19 12.38 6.76
CA ILE A 8 10.98 11.22 7.21
C ILE A 8 11.09 11.34 8.72
N ALA A 9 10.46 10.41 9.44
CA ALA A 9 10.69 10.25 10.87
C ALA A 9 11.72 9.12 11.05
N ASP A 10 12.93 9.48 11.48
CA ASP A 10 13.97 8.51 11.81
C ASP A 10 13.64 7.83 13.13
N TYR A 11 13.34 6.54 13.09
CA TYR A 11 13.27 5.69 14.28
C TYR A 11 14.56 4.86 14.39
N PRO A 12 15.30 4.93 15.51
CA PRO A 12 16.71 4.48 15.57
C PRO A 12 16.96 2.97 15.63
N PHE A 13 15.98 2.09 15.36
CA PHE A 13 16.14 0.65 15.65
C PHE A 13 15.75 -0.33 14.53
N THR A 14 15.55 0.08 13.27
CA THR A 14 15.17 -0.87 12.22
C THR A 14 15.84 -0.55 10.89
N THR A 15 16.46 -1.54 10.27
CA THR A 15 17.02 -1.51 8.92
C THR A 15 15.94 -1.48 7.80
N LEU A 16 14.65 -1.50 8.16
CA LEU A 16 13.50 -1.40 7.26
C LEU A 16 12.48 -0.44 7.88
N HIS A 17 12.68 0.85 7.68
CA HIS A 17 11.72 1.86 8.08
C HIS A 17 10.65 2.01 6.99
N PRO A 18 9.35 1.88 7.32
CA PRO A 18 8.32 2.28 6.37
C PRO A 18 8.47 3.78 6.10
N GLN A 19 8.58 4.16 4.84
CA GLN A 19 8.55 5.55 4.47
C GLN A 19 7.10 6.03 4.55
N LEU A 20 6.87 7.02 5.42
CA LEU A 20 5.54 7.60 5.61
C LEU A 20 5.43 8.90 4.82
N GLY A 21 4.38 9.02 4.03
CA GLY A 21 4.03 10.24 3.31
C GLY A 21 2.65 10.73 3.70
N VAL A 22 2.51 12.01 3.95
CA VAL A 22 1.19 12.64 4.11
C VAL A 22 0.66 13.01 2.74
N VAL A 23 -0.51 12.51 2.42
CA VAL A 23 -1.23 12.75 1.16
C VAL A 23 -2.45 13.62 1.43
N ASN A 24 -2.60 14.67 0.62
CA ASN A 24 -3.81 15.47 0.59
C ASN A 24 -4.48 15.32 -0.78
N THR A 25 -5.73 14.90 -0.79
CA THR A 25 -6.54 14.80 -2.01
C THR A 25 -7.95 15.30 -1.75
N ASP A 26 -8.37 16.28 -2.52
CA ASP A 26 -9.70 16.91 -2.45
C ASP A 26 -10.07 17.36 -1.01
N GLY A 27 -9.10 17.93 -0.27
CA GLY A 27 -9.27 18.40 1.11
C GLY A 27 -9.28 17.32 2.19
N ARG A 28 -9.06 16.07 1.82
CA ARG A 28 -8.91 14.93 2.74
C ARG A 28 -7.44 14.58 2.90
N GLU A 29 -7.01 14.42 4.14
CA GLU A 29 -5.63 14.08 4.47
C GLU A 29 -5.54 12.68 5.07
N PHE A 30 -4.56 11.91 4.62
CA PHE A 30 -4.24 10.60 5.19
C PHE A 30 -2.75 10.29 5.04
N VAL A 31 -2.29 9.30 5.80
CA VAL A 31 -0.89 8.84 5.76
C VAL A 31 -0.79 7.61 4.87
N LEU A 32 0.11 7.68 3.89
CA LEU A 32 0.50 6.55 3.06
C LEU A 32 1.81 5.99 3.60
N ALA A 33 1.87 4.69 3.82
CA ALA A 33 3.07 3.98 4.20
C ALA A 33 3.58 3.15 3.02
N ASP A 34 4.84 3.36 2.63
CA ASP A 34 5.52 2.44 1.73
C ASP A 34 5.96 1.21 2.51
N ILE A 35 5.60 0.03 1.99
CA ILE A 35 5.90 -1.25 2.62
C ILE A 35 6.89 -1.99 1.71
N PRO A 36 8.20 -1.71 1.83
CA PRO A 36 9.21 -2.36 1.03
C PRO A 36 9.34 -3.84 1.43
N GLY A 37 9.55 -4.72 0.46
CA GLY A 37 9.97 -6.09 0.71
C GLY A 37 8.88 -7.18 0.71
N LEU A 38 7.66 -6.88 0.28
CA LEU A 38 6.73 -7.91 -0.20
C LEU A 38 7.18 -8.38 -1.61
N ILE A 39 8.30 -9.09 -1.66
CA ILE A 39 8.88 -9.67 -2.87
C ILE A 39 9.00 -11.17 -2.64
N GLU A 40 8.89 -11.97 -3.69
CA GLU A 40 9.07 -13.43 -3.67
C GLU A 40 10.20 -13.85 -2.70
N GLY A 41 9.85 -14.69 -1.71
CA GLY A 41 10.81 -15.25 -0.75
C GLY A 41 11.06 -14.46 0.54
N ALA A 42 10.33 -13.39 0.79
CA ALA A 42 10.50 -12.58 2.02
C ALA A 42 10.18 -13.36 3.32
N HIS A 43 9.41 -14.44 3.23
CA HIS A 43 9.06 -15.30 4.37
C HIS A 43 10.17 -16.30 4.76
N GLU A 44 11.17 -16.53 3.90
CA GLU A 44 12.27 -17.48 4.18
C GLU A 44 13.43 -16.83 4.96
N GLY A 45 13.40 -15.51 5.16
CA GLY A 45 14.43 -14.76 5.88
C GLY A 45 14.12 -14.55 7.35
N ALA A 46 14.94 -15.14 8.22
CA ALA A 46 14.84 -15.08 9.68
C ALA A 46 14.58 -13.64 10.21
N GLY A 47 13.43 -13.39 10.84
CA GLY A 47 13.21 -12.26 11.73
C GLY A 47 12.63 -10.98 11.14
N LEU A 48 12.36 -10.90 9.83
CA LEU A 48 11.73 -9.74 9.19
C LEU A 48 10.19 -9.76 9.28
N GLY A 49 9.59 -10.96 9.37
CA GLY A 49 8.14 -11.16 9.30
C GLY A 49 7.35 -10.42 10.37
N ASP A 50 7.68 -10.60 11.64
CA ASP A 50 6.83 -10.13 12.75
C ASP A 50 6.80 -8.61 12.91
N ARG A 51 7.92 -7.94 12.66
CA ARG A 51 8.01 -6.46 12.79
C ARG A 51 7.32 -5.73 11.63
N PHE A 52 7.43 -6.30 10.44
CA PHE A 52 6.80 -5.77 9.23
C PHE A 52 5.28 -5.87 9.30
N LEU A 53 4.77 -6.97 9.79
CA LEU A 53 3.34 -7.23 9.96
C LEU A 53 2.66 -6.24 10.89
N GLY A 54 3.32 -5.83 11.97
CA GLY A 54 2.80 -4.81 12.88
C GLY A 54 2.53 -3.46 12.21
N HIS A 55 3.25 -3.14 11.12
CA HIS A 55 2.97 -1.93 10.33
C HIS A 55 1.79 -2.13 9.38
N VAL A 56 1.71 -3.28 8.71
CA VAL A 56 0.58 -3.59 7.81
C VAL A 56 -0.72 -3.75 8.61
N GLU A 57 -0.68 -4.32 9.80
CA GLU A 57 -1.85 -4.44 10.68
C GLU A 57 -2.46 -3.10 11.05
N ARG A 58 -1.66 -2.04 11.14
CA ARG A 58 -2.14 -0.67 11.42
C ARG A 58 -2.78 0.02 10.24
N CYS A 59 -2.54 -0.45 9.02
CA CYS A 59 -3.15 0.12 7.82
C CYS A 59 -4.64 -0.20 7.77
N ARG A 60 -5.46 0.75 7.36
CA ARG A 60 -6.91 0.55 7.16
C ARG A 60 -7.22 -0.11 5.83
N VAL A 61 -6.44 0.21 4.82
CA VAL A 61 -6.60 -0.22 3.43
C VAL A 61 -5.23 -0.50 2.83
N LEU A 62 -5.16 -1.47 1.95
CA LEU A 62 -3.96 -1.80 1.18
C LEU A 62 -4.10 -1.33 -0.25
N LEU A 63 -3.10 -0.64 -0.78
CA LEU A 63 -2.96 -0.38 -2.21
C LEU A 63 -1.96 -1.38 -2.78
N HIS A 64 -2.45 -2.37 -3.50
CA HIS A 64 -1.61 -3.39 -4.13
C HIS A 64 -1.23 -2.94 -5.54
N LEU A 65 0.03 -2.60 -5.71
CA LEU A 65 0.60 -2.18 -6.99
C LEU A 65 1.20 -3.38 -7.71
N VAL A 66 0.69 -3.69 -8.91
CA VAL A 66 1.25 -4.73 -9.78
C VAL A 66 1.93 -4.08 -10.96
N ASP A 67 3.14 -4.49 -11.28
CA ASP A 67 3.92 -3.97 -12.41
C ASP A 67 3.33 -4.46 -13.73
N ALA A 68 2.98 -3.55 -14.65
CA ALA A 68 2.46 -3.90 -15.98
C ALA A 68 3.54 -4.51 -16.89
N THR A 69 4.81 -4.26 -16.60
CA THR A 69 5.94 -4.78 -17.38
C THR A 69 6.33 -6.21 -17.02
N CYS A 70 5.74 -6.77 -15.97
CA CYS A 70 6.00 -8.16 -15.58
C CYS A 70 5.44 -9.16 -16.61
N GLU A 71 5.97 -10.36 -16.62
CA GLU A 71 5.54 -11.41 -17.55
C GLU A 71 4.04 -11.73 -17.42
N HIS A 72 3.49 -11.73 -16.20
CA HIS A 72 2.10 -12.09 -15.96
C HIS A 72 1.54 -11.45 -14.67
N ALA A 73 0.86 -10.33 -14.82
CA ALA A 73 0.32 -9.55 -13.69
C ALA A 73 -0.58 -10.36 -12.73
N GLY A 74 -1.37 -11.30 -13.26
CA GLY A 74 -2.22 -12.14 -12.42
C GLY A 74 -1.44 -13.16 -11.57
N LYS A 75 -0.28 -13.64 -12.04
CA LYS A 75 0.60 -14.50 -11.24
C LYS A 75 1.29 -13.67 -10.15
N ALA A 76 1.89 -12.54 -10.53
CA ALA A 76 2.54 -11.62 -9.59
C ALA A 76 1.60 -11.22 -8.45
N TYR A 77 0.36 -10.88 -8.75
CA TYR A 77 -0.67 -10.60 -7.75
C TYR A 77 -0.89 -11.79 -6.79
N LYS A 78 -1.07 -12.99 -7.36
CA LYS A 78 -1.34 -14.20 -6.55
C LYS A 78 -0.17 -14.55 -5.63
N THR A 79 1.07 -14.39 -6.08
CA THR A 79 2.26 -14.63 -5.26
C THR A 79 2.24 -13.76 -4.02
N VAL A 80 2.06 -12.45 -4.16
CA VAL A 80 1.99 -11.52 -3.02
C VAL A 80 0.80 -11.83 -2.12
N ARG A 81 -0.37 -12.17 -2.69
CA ARG A 81 -1.54 -12.56 -1.88
C ARG A 81 -1.28 -13.83 -1.09
N HIS A 82 -0.63 -14.82 -1.69
CA HIS A 82 -0.26 -16.06 -0.98
C HIS A 82 0.70 -15.79 0.17
N GLU A 83 1.65 -14.87 0.00
CA GLU A 83 2.53 -14.45 1.08
C GLU A 83 1.77 -13.76 2.22
N LEU A 84 0.87 -12.82 1.90
CA LEU A 84 0.01 -12.19 2.89
C LEU A 84 -0.87 -13.21 3.63
N ASP A 85 -1.40 -14.19 2.92
CA ASP A 85 -2.23 -15.26 3.49
C ASP A 85 -1.40 -16.20 4.40
N ALA A 86 -0.15 -16.49 4.02
CA ALA A 86 0.77 -17.32 4.80
C ALA A 86 1.16 -16.66 6.13
N TYR A 87 1.24 -15.36 6.15
CA TYR A 87 1.46 -14.60 7.38
C TYR A 87 0.25 -14.64 8.32
N GLY A 88 -0.96 -14.83 7.80
CA GLY A 88 -2.18 -14.93 8.60
C GLY A 88 -2.63 -13.61 9.22
N GLY A 89 -3.54 -13.71 10.19
CA GLY A 89 -4.06 -12.56 10.93
C GLY A 89 -5.02 -11.67 10.13
N ALA A 90 -5.22 -10.46 10.59
CA ALA A 90 -6.17 -9.50 10.01
C ALA A 90 -5.77 -8.95 8.62
N LEU A 91 -4.65 -9.40 8.04
CA LEU A 91 -4.15 -8.90 6.76
C LEU A 91 -4.99 -9.35 5.58
N THR A 92 -5.51 -10.58 5.64
CA THR A 92 -6.32 -11.19 4.58
C THR A 92 -7.69 -10.54 4.47
N GLU A 93 -8.19 -9.98 5.57
CA GLU A 93 -9.51 -9.34 5.66
C GLU A 93 -9.49 -7.85 5.33
N LYS A 94 -8.30 -7.26 5.17
CA LYS A 94 -8.20 -5.83 4.85
C LYS A 94 -8.79 -5.52 3.49
N ILE A 95 -9.43 -4.36 3.42
CA ILE A 95 -9.87 -3.80 2.15
C ILE A 95 -8.64 -3.55 1.28
N GLU A 96 -8.67 -4.09 0.07
CA GLU A 96 -7.58 -3.98 -0.89
C GLU A 96 -8.07 -3.27 -2.15
N ILE A 97 -7.33 -2.25 -2.56
CA ILE A 97 -7.43 -1.60 -3.87
C ILE A 97 -6.29 -2.13 -4.71
N VAL A 98 -6.61 -2.66 -5.89
CA VAL A 98 -5.61 -3.22 -6.82
C VAL A 98 -5.37 -2.24 -7.97
N ALA A 99 -4.11 -1.97 -8.25
CA ALA A 99 -3.73 -1.11 -9.37
C ALA A 99 -2.62 -1.75 -10.21
N LEU A 100 -2.73 -1.60 -11.52
CA LEU A 100 -1.70 -1.95 -12.49
C LEU A 100 -0.86 -0.70 -12.75
N ASN A 101 0.40 -0.73 -12.33
CA ASN A 101 1.35 0.38 -12.40
C ASN A 101 2.29 0.25 -13.60
N LYS A 102 2.96 1.33 -13.95
CA LYS A 102 3.86 1.46 -15.10
C LYS A 102 3.16 1.23 -16.45
N ILE A 103 1.92 1.69 -16.56
CA ILE A 103 1.15 1.56 -17.80
C ILE A 103 1.76 2.34 -18.98
N ASP A 104 2.60 3.31 -18.70
CA ASP A 104 3.37 4.09 -19.67
C ASP A 104 4.51 3.29 -20.33
N ALA A 105 4.91 2.19 -19.73
CA ALA A 105 6.03 1.36 -20.18
C ALA A 105 5.62 0.15 -21.04
N VAL A 106 4.33 -0.02 -21.31
CA VAL A 106 3.78 -1.14 -22.10
C VAL A 106 2.91 -0.65 -23.24
N ASP A 107 2.87 -1.41 -24.35
CA ASP A 107 1.98 -1.10 -25.43
C ASP A 107 0.50 -1.37 -25.10
N PRO A 108 -0.47 -0.77 -25.83
CA PRO A 108 -1.89 -0.92 -25.54
C PRO A 108 -2.41 -2.35 -25.56
N ASN A 109 -1.85 -3.23 -26.40
CA ASN A 109 -2.28 -4.63 -26.49
C ASN A 109 -1.82 -5.41 -25.27
N GLU A 110 -0.56 -5.21 -24.86
CA GLU A 110 -0.02 -5.84 -23.65
C GLU A 110 -0.71 -5.29 -22.40
N LEU A 111 -0.95 -3.99 -22.32
CA LEU A 111 -1.71 -3.38 -21.24
C LEU A 111 -3.08 -4.03 -21.07
N LYS A 112 -3.81 -4.25 -22.17
CA LYS A 112 -5.12 -4.93 -22.13
C LYS A 112 -5.00 -6.35 -21.59
N LYS A 113 -4.02 -7.12 -22.05
CA LYS A 113 -3.77 -8.49 -21.58
C LYS A 113 -3.44 -8.53 -20.09
N GLN A 114 -2.53 -7.67 -19.62
CA GLN A 114 -2.14 -7.62 -18.22
C GLN A 114 -3.29 -7.18 -17.32
N LYS A 115 -4.07 -6.19 -17.75
CA LYS A 115 -5.29 -5.77 -17.06
C LYS A 115 -6.28 -6.93 -16.91
N ASP A 116 -6.54 -7.69 -17.99
CA ASP A 116 -7.48 -8.81 -17.97
C ASP A 116 -6.97 -9.98 -17.12
N ARG A 117 -5.67 -10.25 -17.12
CA ARG A 117 -5.02 -11.23 -16.24
C ARG A 117 -5.17 -10.85 -14.78
N LEU A 118 -4.88 -9.58 -14.46
CA LEU A 118 -4.99 -9.06 -13.10
C LEU A 118 -6.45 -9.03 -12.63
N LYS A 119 -7.38 -8.56 -13.46
CA LYS A 119 -8.81 -8.54 -13.15
C LYS A 119 -9.34 -9.93 -12.80
N ARG A 120 -8.96 -10.96 -13.57
CA ARG A 120 -9.35 -12.35 -13.28
C ARG A 120 -8.75 -12.88 -11.98
N ALA A 121 -7.49 -12.54 -11.69
CA ALA A 121 -6.81 -13.00 -10.49
C ALA A 121 -7.35 -12.32 -9.22
N ALA A 122 -7.53 -11.01 -9.26
CA ALA A 122 -8.01 -10.21 -8.14
C ALA A 122 -9.54 -10.23 -7.96
N LYS A 123 -10.27 -10.69 -8.98
CA LYS A 123 -11.75 -10.63 -9.04
C LYS A 123 -12.31 -9.20 -8.88
N LYS A 124 -11.49 -8.22 -9.18
CA LYS A 124 -11.79 -6.78 -9.10
C LYS A 124 -11.22 -6.10 -10.34
N THR A 125 -11.83 -5.00 -10.77
CA THR A 125 -11.26 -4.20 -11.87
C THR A 125 -10.09 -3.36 -11.32
N PRO A 126 -8.86 -3.59 -11.79
CA PRO A 126 -7.72 -2.82 -11.31
C PRO A 126 -7.77 -1.38 -11.83
N LEU A 127 -7.28 -0.46 -11.02
CA LEU A 127 -6.95 0.90 -11.47
C LEU A 127 -5.74 0.82 -12.40
N LEU A 128 -5.67 1.75 -13.35
CA LEU A 128 -4.54 1.88 -14.25
C LEU A 128 -3.76 3.12 -13.89
N ILE A 129 -2.51 2.96 -13.50
CA ILE A 129 -1.69 4.07 -13.02
C ILE A 129 -0.29 4.06 -13.64
N SER A 130 0.30 5.23 -13.71
CA SER A 130 1.73 5.43 -13.91
C SER A 130 2.25 6.36 -12.83
N GLY A 131 3.01 5.82 -11.89
CA GLY A 131 3.67 6.62 -10.86
C GLY A 131 4.71 7.58 -11.45
N ALA A 132 5.33 7.24 -12.58
CA ALA A 132 6.33 8.07 -13.23
C ALA A 132 5.73 9.30 -13.93
N VAL A 133 4.60 9.11 -14.63
CA VAL A 133 3.94 10.16 -15.43
C VAL A 133 2.82 10.84 -14.65
N GLY A 134 2.32 10.21 -13.59
CA GLY A 134 1.21 10.71 -12.79
C GLY A 134 -0.19 10.31 -13.29
N THR A 135 -0.28 9.56 -14.39
CA THR A 135 -1.56 9.10 -14.93
C THR A 135 -2.28 8.18 -13.94
N GLY A 136 -3.56 8.42 -13.67
CA GLY A 136 -4.40 7.59 -12.79
C GLY A 136 -4.06 7.67 -11.30
N VAL A 137 -2.99 8.38 -10.92
CA VAL A 137 -2.56 8.49 -9.50
C VAL A 137 -3.61 9.21 -8.66
N LYS A 138 -4.20 10.29 -9.19
CA LYS A 138 -5.22 11.05 -8.48
C LYS A 138 -6.47 10.21 -8.20
N GLU A 139 -6.87 9.39 -9.16
CA GLU A 139 -7.98 8.46 -9.04
C GLU A 139 -7.71 7.39 -7.99
N ALA A 140 -6.49 6.86 -7.94
CA ALA A 140 -6.08 5.89 -6.92
C ALA A 140 -6.09 6.52 -5.51
N LEU A 141 -5.60 7.75 -5.36
CA LEU A 141 -5.62 8.47 -4.09
C LEU A 141 -7.06 8.80 -3.63
N ARG A 142 -7.94 9.14 -4.55
CA ARG A 142 -9.38 9.34 -4.25
C ARG A 142 -10.02 8.04 -3.77
N ALA A 143 -9.79 6.94 -4.47
CA ALA A 143 -10.32 5.63 -4.08
C ALA A 143 -9.84 5.22 -2.67
N LEU A 144 -8.57 5.49 -2.33
CA LEU A 144 -8.06 5.30 -0.97
C LEU A 144 -8.79 6.19 0.05
N ALA A 145 -8.94 7.48 -0.25
CA ALA A 145 -9.60 8.44 0.63
C ALA A 145 -11.08 8.09 0.85
N ASP A 146 -11.78 7.57 -0.16
CA ASP A 146 -13.17 7.14 -0.06
C ASP A 146 -13.29 5.96 0.91
N VAL A 147 -12.47 4.92 0.73
CA VAL A 147 -12.46 3.76 1.62
C VAL A 147 -12.07 4.13 3.06
N ILE A 148 -11.10 5.04 3.24
CA ILE A 148 -10.68 5.50 4.57
C ILE A 148 -11.80 6.31 5.25
N GLY A 149 -12.54 7.12 4.49
CA GLY A 149 -13.64 7.94 4.99
C GLY A 149 -14.90 7.14 5.34
N GLU A 150 -15.15 6.03 4.65
CA GLU A 150 -16.29 5.14 4.90
C GLU A 150 -16.08 4.20 6.10
N ALA A 151 -14.82 3.97 6.50
CA ALA A 151 -14.54 3.09 7.64
C ALA A 151 -14.98 3.76 8.95
N PRO A 152 -15.73 3.08 9.83
CA PRO A 152 -16.10 3.63 11.13
C PRO A 152 -14.82 3.97 11.90
N VAL A 153 -14.77 5.20 12.41
CA VAL A 153 -13.69 5.63 13.30
C VAL A 153 -13.79 4.80 14.58
N THR A 154 -13.08 3.68 14.62
CA THR A 154 -12.87 2.99 15.89
C THR A 154 -12.02 3.90 16.75
N SER A 155 -12.70 4.68 17.59
CA SER A 155 -12.12 5.57 18.58
C SER A 155 -11.31 4.77 19.58
N LYS A 156 -10.02 4.63 19.35
CA LYS A 156 -8.99 4.38 20.36
C LYS A 156 -7.62 4.90 19.87
N ALA A 157 -7.59 6.11 19.34
CA ALA A 157 -6.43 6.96 19.49
C ALA A 157 -6.67 7.80 20.74
N LYS A 158 -6.37 7.26 21.91
CA LYS A 158 -6.20 8.06 23.13
C LYS A 158 -5.13 9.09 22.81
N SER A 159 -5.50 10.35 23.05
CA SER A 159 -4.69 11.54 22.93
C SER A 159 -3.27 11.29 23.46
N ALA A 160 -2.31 11.51 22.57
CA ALA A 160 -0.94 11.80 22.97
C ALA A 160 -0.89 13.29 23.41
N ALA A 161 -1.47 13.58 24.54
CA ALA A 161 -1.36 14.85 25.23
C ALA A 161 -1.39 14.53 26.73
N GLU A 162 -0.23 14.13 27.23
CA GLU A 162 0.23 14.26 28.61
C GLU A 162 1.59 13.56 28.71
N ILE A 163 2.60 14.24 28.16
CA ILE A 163 3.98 13.97 28.54
C ILE A 163 4.23 14.96 29.68
N GLU A 164 4.18 14.47 30.90
CA GLU A 164 4.66 15.24 32.06
C GLU A 164 6.14 15.54 31.89
N PRO A 165 6.61 16.76 32.26
CA PRO A 165 8.02 17.10 32.16
C PRO A 165 8.79 16.36 33.26
N TRP A 166 9.89 15.71 32.84
CA TRP A 166 10.87 15.12 33.74
C TRP A 166 11.45 16.21 34.64
N THR A 167 11.15 16.15 35.93
CA THR A 167 11.88 16.89 36.95
C THR A 167 13.03 16.00 37.48
N VAL A 168 14.20 16.58 37.51
CA VAL A 168 15.54 16.19 37.95
C VAL A 168 15.59 15.08 39.00
#